data_4431d97d44dde03bb25923a8378d8411
#
_entry.id   4431d97d44dde03bb25923a8378d8411
#
_cell.length_a   1.000
_cell.length_b   1.000
_cell.length_c   1.000
_cell.angle_alpha   90.00
_cell.angle_beta   90.00
_cell.angle_gamma   90.00
#
_symmetry.space_group_name_H-M   'P 1'
#
loop_
_entity.id
_entity.type
_entity.pdbx_description
1 polymer ?
#
loop_
_entity_poly.entity_id
_entity_poly.type
_entity_poly.pdbx_seq_one_letter_code
_entity_poly.pdbx_strand_id
1 'polypeptide(L)'
;MNTNKKGEYMNKLLVLLGSVLLSTSTLAATYHVGIDTDYMWRGQTQSDHEMAVRFGVEQELGGGFYIGNWNSTLDLNGNRELESDFYAGFTKYYDSGFWFNAEYIAYRYTGENSELLEFEERIYQVGYESFSYGKAEGVNGTQDYEWYDIGLPFIKWADVNLVMGEWTDGRDFKTLKLDWALTSSLTLGVLVMDGVKEPEVSFTDAVSVHLTHNF
;
A
#
# COMPACT_ATOMS: atom_id res chain seq x y z
N MET A 1 -34.63 25.85 2.35
CA MET A 1 -33.36 25.69 1.62
C MET A 1 -33.40 24.38 0.84
N ASN A 2 -33.19 24.42 -0.44
CA ASN A 2 -33.77 23.59 -1.49
C ASN A 2 -33.16 22.15 -1.53
N THR A 3 -33.82 21.15 -1.00
CA THR A 3 -33.43 19.71 -1.03
C THR A 3 -33.36 19.12 -2.44
N ASN A 4 -34.03 19.71 -3.43
CA ASN A 4 -34.01 19.25 -4.83
C ASN A 4 -32.67 19.44 -5.54
N LYS A 5 -31.89 20.47 -5.20
CA LYS A 5 -30.57 20.68 -5.85
C LYS A 5 -29.54 19.62 -5.47
N LYS A 6 -29.58 19.12 -4.24
CA LYS A 6 -28.63 18.11 -3.76
C LYS A 6 -28.81 16.75 -4.45
N GLY A 7 -30.08 16.38 -4.72
CA GLY A 7 -30.42 15.16 -5.48
C GLY A 7 -30.03 15.25 -6.97
N GLU A 8 -30.14 16.44 -7.56
CA GLU A 8 -29.78 16.66 -8.97
C GLU A 8 -28.25 16.60 -9.21
N TYR A 9 -27.44 17.12 -8.29
CA TYR A 9 -25.98 16.98 -8.36
C TYR A 9 -25.50 15.53 -8.13
N MET A 10 -26.14 14.81 -7.21
CA MET A 10 -25.81 13.42 -6.93
C MET A 10 -26.17 12.52 -8.11
N ASN A 11 -27.29 12.76 -8.79
CA ASN A 11 -27.65 12.02 -10.00
C ASN A 11 -26.75 12.36 -11.19
N LYS A 12 -26.31 13.61 -11.34
CA LYS A 12 -25.34 14.01 -12.37
C LYS A 12 -23.95 13.42 -12.11
N LEU A 13 -23.54 13.32 -10.84
CA LEU A 13 -22.28 12.68 -10.44
C LEU A 13 -22.31 11.17 -10.71
N LEU A 14 -23.41 10.51 -10.38
CA LEU A 14 -23.63 9.08 -10.68
C LEU A 14 -23.67 8.77 -12.17
N VAL A 15 -24.26 9.66 -12.99
CA VAL A 15 -24.26 9.54 -14.45
C VAL A 15 -22.88 9.78 -15.04
N LEU A 16 -22.11 10.73 -14.48
CA LEU A 16 -20.71 10.97 -14.89
C LEU A 16 -19.80 9.78 -14.56
N LEU A 17 -19.92 9.23 -13.35
CA LEU A 17 -19.21 8.02 -12.93
C LEU A 17 -19.63 6.80 -13.77
N GLY A 18 -20.92 6.66 -14.08
CA GLY A 18 -21.43 5.59 -14.93
C GLY A 18 -21.00 5.72 -16.40
N SER A 19 -20.79 6.92 -16.93
CA SER A 19 -20.37 7.14 -18.32
C SER A 19 -18.85 6.92 -18.52
N VAL A 20 -18.04 7.11 -17.51
CA VAL A 20 -16.61 6.75 -17.53
C VAL A 20 -16.39 5.23 -17.58
N LEU A 21 -17.31 4.46 -16.98
CA LEU A 21 -17.26 2.99 -17.01
C LEU A 21 -17.71 2.35 -18.35
N LEU A 22 -18.25 3.14 -19.29
CA LEU A 22 -18.72 2.65 -20.58
C LEU A 22 -17.76 2.90 -21.76
N SER A 23 -16.59 3.47 -21.52
CA SER A 23 -15.54 3.45 -22.53
C SER A 23 -15.00 2.03 -22.64
N THR A 24 -15.17 1.40 -23.78
CA THR A 24 -14.82 0.01 -24.12
C THR A 24 -13.31 -0.25 -24.27
N SER A 25 -12.47 0.38 -23.46
CA SER A 25 -11.14 -0.13 -23.19
C SER A 25 -11.32 -1.32 -22.25
N THR A 26 -10.81 -2.47 -22.59
CA THR A 26 -10.66 -3.59 -21.66
C THR A 26 -9.82 -3.10 -20.47
N LEU A 27 -10.50 -2.63 -19.44
CA LEU A 27 -9.84 -2.21 -18.21
C LEU A 27 -9.27 -3.49 -17.59
N ALA A 28 -7.95 -3.63 -17.63
CA ALA A 28 -7.30 -4.77 -17.02
C ALA A 28 -7.34 -4.63 -15.51
N ALA A 29 -7.97 -5.61 -14.84
CA ALA A 29 -7.87 -5.76 -13.41
C ALA A 29 -6.72 -6.71 -13.09
N THR A 30 -5.86 -6.33 -12.18
CA THR A 30 -4.81 -7.18 -11.63
C THR A 30 -5.28 -7.72 -10.29
N TYR A 31 -5.26 -9.04 -10.15
CA TYR A 31 -5.53 -9.71 -8.88
C TYR A 31 -4.22 -10.23 -8.31
N HIS A 32 -4.07 -10.19 -7.02
CA HIS A 32 -2.94 -10.81 -6.34
C HIS A 32 -3.40 -11.63 -5.13
N VAL A 33 -2.65 -12.67 -4.83
CA VAL A 33 -2.73 -13.44 -3.60
C VAL A 33 -1.30 -13.74 -3.12
N GLY A 34 -1.07 -13.66 -1.84
CA GLY A 34 0.24 -13.93 -1.27
C GLY A 34 0.16 -14.45 0.15
N ILE A 35 1.28 -14.98 0.59
CA ILE A 35 1.52 -15.37 1.98
C ILE A 35 2.84 -14.77 2.44
N ASP A 36 2.89 -14.31 3.67
CA ASP A 36 4.08 -13.84 4.35
C ASP A 36 4.30 -14.67 5.61
N THR A 37 5.54 -14.93 5.96
CA THR A 37 5.85 -15.53 7.26
C THR A 37 5.68 -14.54 8.41
N ASP A 38 5.71 -13.25 8.09
CA ASP A 38 5.42 -12.13 8.99
C ASP A 38 4.99 -10.93 8.13
N TYR A 39 3.82 -10.36 8.38
CA TYR A 39 3.38 -9.15 7.69
C TYR A 39 4.03 -7.94 8.33
N MET A 40 4.93 -7.32 7.59
CA MET A 40 5.68 -6.15 8.03
C MET A 40 5.22 -4.88 7.29
N TRP A 41 4.92 -3.84 8.05
CA TRP A 41 4.52 -2.55 7.51
C TRP A 41 5.21 -1.41 8.26
N ARG A 42 5.93 -0.57 7.51
CA ARG A 42 6.60 0.66 8.02
C ARG A 42 7.39 0.44 9.32
N GLY A 43 8.22 -0.58 9.34
CA GLY A 43 9.08 -0.87 10.49
C GLY A 43 8.44 -1.67 11.61
N GLN A 44 7.23 -2.19 11.41
CA GLN A 44 6.46 -2.90 12.43
C GLN A 44 5.91 -4.22 11.89
N THR A 45 5.89 -5.27 12.74
CA THR A 45 5.08 -6.45 12.44
C THR A 45 3.60 -6.13 12.64
N GLN A 46 2.76 -6.62 11.76
CA GLN A 46 1.31 -6.52 11.82
C GLN A 46 0.66 -7.87 12.15
N SER A 47 1.43 -8.94 12.13
CA SER A 47 0.95 -10.30 12.38
C SER A 47 1.58 -10.97 13.60
N ASP A 48 2.22 -10.19 14.48
CA ASP A 48 2.91 -10.66 15.70
C ASP A 48 3.89 -11.81 15.39
N HIS A 49 4.65 -11.67 14.30
CA HIS A 49 5.58 -12.68 13.76
C HIS A 49 4.91 -13.99 13.31
N GLU A 50 3.61 -13.99 13.10
CA GLU A 50 2.87 -15.11 12.56
C GLU A 50 2.62 -14.96 11.05
N MET A 51 2.23 -16.05 10.42
CA MET A 51 1.94 -16.08 8.99
C MET A 51 0.68 -15.29 8.66
N ALA A 52 0.80 -14.41 7.66
CA ALA A 52 -0.30 -13.64 7.10
C ALA A 52 -0.65 -14.09 5.68
N VAL A 53 -1.91 -13.93 5.31
CA VAL A 53 -2.43 -14.15 3.94
C VAL A 53 -2.87 -12.82 3.39
N ARG A 54 -2.36 -12.48 2.20
CA ARG A 54 -2.71 -11.24 1.49
C ARG A 54 -3.49 -11.55 0.22
N PHE A 55 -4.43 -10.70 -0.12
CA PHE A 55 -5.13 -10.75 -1.41
C PHE A 55 -5.69 -9.37 -1.77
N GLY A 56 -5.86 -9.14 -3.05
CA GLY A 56 -6.43 -7.87 -3.50
C GLY A 56 -6.69 -7.80 -4.98
N VAL A 57 -7.21 -6.66 -5.37
CA VAL A 57 -7.50 -6.31 -6.76
C VAL A 57 -7.20 -4.84 -6.99
N GLU A 58 -6.58 -4.55 -8.13
CA GLU A 58 -6.42 -3.19 -8.63
C GLU A 58 -6.97 -3.09 -10.04
N GLN A 59 -7.68 -2.01 -10.30
CA GLN A 59 -8.30 -1.69 -11.58
C GLN A 59 -7.75 -0.38 -12.12
N GLU A 60 -7.03 -0.44 -13.23
CA GLU A 60 -6.68 0.76 -13.98
C GLU A 60 -7.92 1.34 -14.68
N LEU A 61 -8.15 2.64 -14.52
CA LEU A 61 -9.27 3.37 -15.12
C LEU A 61 -8.87 4.15 -16.39
N GLY A 62 -7.58 4.08 -16.78
CA GLY A 62 -7.00 4.82 -17.88
C GLY A 62 -6.54 6.22 -17.49
N GLY A 63 -5.65 6.78 -18.31
CA GLY A 63 -5.07 8.11 -18.08
C GLY A 63 -4.18 8.24 -16.86
N GLY A 64 -3.81 7.11 -16.23
CA GLY A 64 -3.04 7.06 -14.99
C GLY A 64 -3.88 6.90 -13.72
N PHE A 65 -5.21 6.92 -13.82
CA PHE A 65 -6.09 6.70 -12.67
C PHE A 65 -6.27 5.22 -12.38
N TYR A 66 -6.34 4.89 -11.09
CA TYR A 66 -6.60 3.53 -10.60
C TYR A 66 -7.42 3.53 -9.32
N ILE A 67 -8.06 2.40 -9.05
CA ILE A 67 -8.71 2.10 -7.77
C ILE A 67 -8.33 0.68 -7.36
N GLY A 68 -8.34 0.40 -6.08
CA GLY A 68 -8.05 -0.95 -5.61
C GLY A 68 -8.55 -1.22 -4.21
N ASN A 69 -8.42 -2.49 -3.88
CA ASN A 69 -8.60 -3.01 -2.54
C ASN A 69 -7.49 -4.03 -2.26
N TRP A 70 -6.81 -3.84 -1.15
CA TRP A 70 -5.82 -4.76 -0.63
C TRP A 70 -6.27 -5.27 0.73
N ASN A 71 -5.97 -6.52 1.04
CA ASN A 71 -6.38 -7.14 2.29
C ASN A 71 -5.25 -8.00 2.84
N SER A 72 -5.13 -8.07 4.16
CA SER A 72 -4.26 -9.00 4.86
C SER A 72 -4.89 -9.48 6.16
N THR A 73 -4.64 -10.73 6.47
CA THR A 73 -4.81 -11.17 7.86
C THR A 73 -3.69 -10.56 8.71
N LEU A 74 -4.03 -10.15 9.92
CA LEU A 74 -3.10 -9.62 10.90
C LEU A 74 -3.41 -10.20 12.28
N ASP A 75 -2.50 -10.04 13.23
CA ASP A 75 -2.73 -10.38 14.63
C ASP A 75 -2.47 -9.16 15.50
N LEU A 76 -3.52 -8.66 16.12
CA LEU A 76 -3.45 -7.55 17.04
C LEU A 76 -3.72 -8.06 18.46
N ASN A 77 -2.66 -8.16 19.25
CA ASN A 77 -2.74 -8.60 20.64
C ASN A 77 -3.34 -10.01 20.82
N GLY A 78 -3.00 -10.95 19.95
CA GLY A 78 -3.48 -12.33 20.01
C GLY A 78 -4.86 -12.56 19.42
N ASN A 79 -5.39 -11.56 18.69
CA ASN A 79 -6.65 -11.66 17.95
C ASN A 79 -6.37 -11.58 16.46
N ARG A 80 -6.71 -12.64 15.73
CA ARG A 80 -6.65 -12.63 14.27
C ARG A 80 -7.77 -11.80 13.71
N GLU A 81 -7.40 -10.81 12.92
CA GLU A 81 -8.28 -9.85 12.28
C GLU A 81 -7.99 -9.76 10.79
N LEU A 82 -8.79 -9.00 10.07
CA LEU A 82 -8.58 -8.67 8.66
C LEU A 82 -8.44 -7.17 8.54
N GLU A 83 -7.36 -6.73 7.92
CA GLU A 83 -7.17 -5.39 7.37
C GLU A 83 -7.73 -5.36 5.94
N SER A 84 -8.40 -4.27 5.60
CA SER A 84 -8.93 -4.02 4.26
C SER A 84 -8.67 -2.57 3.89
N ASP A 85 -7.80 -2.37 2.90
CA ASP A 85 -7.39 -1.06 2.41
C ASP A 85 -8.10 -0.76 1.11
N PHE A 86 -8.86 0.31 1.09
CA PHE A 86 -9.52 0.82 -0.10
C PHE A 86 -8.76 2.06 -0.58
N TYR A 87 -8.28 2.03 -1.80
CA TYR A 87 -7.50 3.13 -2.34
C TYR A 87 -7.93 3.56 -3.73
N ALA A 88 -7.66 4.83 -4.02
CA ALA A 88 -7.82 5.41 -5.33
C ALA A 88 -6.67 6.40 -5.57
N GLY A 89 -6.10 6.38 -6.76
CA GLY A 89 -4.94 7.20 -7.04
C GLY A 89 -4.79 7.57 -8.50
N PHE A 90 -3.71 8.31 -8.71
CA PHE A 90 -3.27 8.73 -10.02
C PHE A 90 -1.75 8.65 -10.09
N THR A 91 -1.23 7.92 -11.09
CA THR A 91 0.20 7.84 -11.38
C THR A 91 0.49 8.38 -12.77
N LYS A 92 1.55 9.16 -12.90
CA LYS A 92 2.02 9.67 -14.18
C LYS A 92 3.50 9.39 -14.36
N TYR A 93 3.83 8.69 -15.44
CA TYR A 93 5.20 8.47 -15.91
C TYR A 93 5.53 9.42 -17.05
N TYR A 94 6.76 9.90 -17.09
CA TYR A 94 7.30 10.75 -18.14
C TYR A 94 8.47 10.04 -18.86
N ASP A 95 8.66 10.32 -20.14
CA ASP A 95 9.75 9.75 -20.95
C ASP A 95 11.15 10.10 -20.42
N SER A 96 11.26 11.13 -19.60
CA SER A 96 12.50 11.52 -18.91
C SER A 96 12.92 10.56 -17.79
N GLY A 97 12.10 9.58 -17.42
CA GLY A 97 12.29 8.71 -16.27
C GLY A 97 11.69 9.23 -14.97
N PHE A 98 11.17 10.46 -14.96
CA PHE A 98 10.41 11.00 -13.82
C PHE A 98 9.03 10.36 -13.75
N TRP A 99 8.52 10.20 -12.52
CA TRP A 99 7.14 9.85 -12.26
C TRP A 99 6.64 10.50 -10.97
N PHE A 100 5.33 10.60 -10.84
CA PHE A 100 4.70 10.95 -9.58
C PHE A 100 3.44 10.11 -9.35
N ASN A 101 3.09 9.94 -8.09
CA ASN A 101 1.86 9.31 -7.64
C ASN A 101 1.17 10.19 -6.61
N ALA A 102 -0.16 10.21 -6.64
CA ALA A 102 -1.00 10.77 -5.60
C ALA A 102 -2.13 9.79 -5.33
N GLU A 103 -2.28 9.37 -4.08
CA GLU A 103 -3.23 8.33 -3.68
C GLU A 103 -3.96 8.75 -2.40
N TYR A 104 -5.20 8.33 -2.29
CA TYR A 104 -5.94 8.34 -1.04
C TYR A 104 -6.23 6.90 -0.66
N ILE A 105 -5.94 6.54 0.58
CA ILE A 105 -6.13 5.20 1.11
C ILE A 105 -6.90 5.26 2.43
N ALA A 106 -7.83 4.32 2.59
CA ALA A 106 -8.65 4.15 3.78
C ALA A 106 -8.42 2.76 4.35
N TYR A 107 -7.81 2.70 5.52
CA TYR A 107 -7.53 1.47 6.27
C TYR A 107 -8.73 1.11 7.12
N ARG A 108 -9.21 -0.11 6.98
CA ARG A 108 -10.37 -0.65 7.70
C ARG A 108 -10.02 -2.01 8.30
N TYR A 109 -10.48 -2.23 9.50
CA TYR A 109 -10.16 -3.44 10.26
C TYR A 109 -11.44 -4.15 10.68
N THR A 110 -11.36 -5.49 10.81
CA THR A 110 -12.41 -6.28 11.47
C THR A 110 -12.06 -6.49 12.93
N GLY A 111 -13.02 -6.96 13.73
CA GLY A 111 -12.78 -7.28 15.13
C GLY A 111 -13.45 -6.32 16.11
N GLU A 112 -13.28 -6.62 17.39
CA GLU A 112 -13.87 -5.81 18.47
C GLU A 112 -13.06 -4.51 18.65
N ASN A 113 -13.72 -3.36 18.62
CA ASN A 113 -13.13 -2.01 18.65
C ASN A 113 -12.25 -1.68 17.42
N SER A 114 -12.44 -2.34 16.29
CA SER A 114 -11.70 -2.08 15.04
C SER A 114 -11.77 -0.61 14.59
N GLU A 115 -12.91 0.05 14.81
CA GLU A 115 -13.13 1.46 14.49
C GLU A 115 -12.14 2.43 15.18
N LEU A 116 -11.47 2.02 16.25
CA LEU A 116 -10.42 2.80 16.90
C LEU A 116 -9.07 2.71 16.17
N LEU A 117 -8.91 1.72 15.31
CA LEU A 117 -7.72 1.48 14.51
C LEU A 117 -7.86 2.03 13.10
N GLU A 118 -9.09 2.32 12.66
CA GLU A 118 -9.36 2.83 11.31
C GLU A 118 -8.80 4.23 11.11
N PHE A 119 -8.12 4.41 10.01
CA PHE A 119 -7.55 5.71 9.64
C PHE A 119 -7.51 5.87 8.11
N GLU A 120 -7.09 7.04 7.67
CA GLU A 120 -7.02 7.41 6.27
C GLU A 120 -5.76 8.24 6.02
N GLU A 121 -5.17 8.09 4.83
CA GLU A 121 -3.98 8.82 4.44
C GLU A 121 -4.10 9.37 3.03
N ARG A 122 -3.36 10.47 2.80
CA ARG A 122 -3.03 10.98 1.46
C ARG A 122 -1.57 10.70 1.22
N ILE A 123 -1.29 9.97 0.17
CA ILE A 123 0.07 9.56 -0.20
C ILE A 123 0.49 10.36 -1.42
N TYR A 124 1.69 10.92 -1.36
CA TYR A 124 2.33 11.61 -2.46
C TYR A 124 3.71 11.02 -2.67
N GLN A 125 4.02 10.63 -3.89
CA GLN A 125 5.34 10.13 -4.24
C GLN A 125 5.86 10.82 -5.49
N VAL A 126 7.16 11.04 -5.53
CA VAL A 126 7.89 11.46 -6.71
C VAL A 126 9.09 10.57 -6.89
N GLY A 127 9.40 10.21 -8.11
CA GLY A 127 10.54 9.35 -8.39
C GLY A 127 11.25 9.68 -9.69
N TYR A 128 12.48 9.22 -9.76
CA TYR A 128 13.30 9.24 -10.97
C TYR A 128 14.02 7.90 -11.08
N GLU A 129 13.74 7.16 -12.18
CA GLU A 129 14.25 5.81 -12.38
C GLU A 129 13.99 4.92 -11.16
N SER A 130 15.03 4.46 -10.48
CA SER A 130 15.00 3.55 -9.32
C SER A 130 15.02 4.24 -7.96
N PHE A 131 14.91 5.56 -7.92
CA PHE A 131 14.84 6.33 -6.68
C PHE A 131 13.48 6.98 -6.52
N SER A 132 12.91 6.93 -5.32
CA SER A 132 11.72 7.73 -5.00
C SER A 132 11.76 8.29 -3.58
N TYR A 133 11.01 9.36 -3.42
CA TYR A 133 10.63 9.95 -2.13
C TYR A 133 9.12 9.95 -2.04
N GLY A 134 8.61 9.58 -0.88
CA GLY A 134 7.18 9.59 -0.59
C GLY A 134 6.87 10.24 0.75
N LYS A 135 5.65 10.74 0.84
CA LYS A 135 5.06 11.26 2.06
C LYS A 135 3.62 10.76 2.16
N ALA A 136 3.25 10.24 3.34
CA ALA A 136 1.87 9.98 3.72
C ALA A 136 1.45 11.03 4.75
N GLU A 137 0.34 11.71 4.47
CA GLU A 137 -0.28 12.67 5.38
C GLU A 137 -1.52 12.02 5.99
N GLY A 138 -1.48 11.85 7.31
CA GLY A 138 -2.61 11.31 8.06
C GLY A 138 -3.83 12.24 7.99
N VAL A 139 -4.99 11.65 7.78
CA VAL A 139 -6.28 12.36 7.84
C VAL A 139 -6.85 12.17 9.24
N ASN A 140 -7.43 13.24 9.81
CA ASN A 140 -8.07 13.20 11.14
C ASN A 140 -7.11 12.92 12.33
N GLY A 141 -5.86 13.36 12.22
CA GLY A 141 -4.91 13.33 13.35
C GLY A 141 -4.05 12.09 13.43
N THR A 142 -4.07 11.23 12.40
CA THR A 142 -3.06 10.20 12.20
C THR A 142 -1.70 10.84 11.95
N GLN A 143 -0.63 10.18 12.38
CA GLN A 143 0.73 10.70 12.20
C GLN A 143 1.15 10.68 10.74
N ASP A 144 1.85 11.72 10.31
CA ASP A 144 2.50 11.75 9.01
C ASP A 144 3.74 10.84 8.99
N TYR A 145 4.09 10.40 7.80
CA TYR A 145 5.18 9.49 7.55
C TYR A 145 5.89 9.87 6.24
N GLU A 146 7.22 9.80 6.21
CA GLU A 146 8.03 10.05 5.02
C GLU A 146 8.98 8.88 4.75
N TRP A 147 9.30 8.63 3.46
CA TRP A 147 10.24 7.56 3.12
C TRP A 147 11.00 7.84 1.84
N TYR A 148 12.14 7.17 1.74
CA TYR A 148 12.93 7.02 0.53
C TYR A 148 12.95 5.55 0.12
N ASP A 149 12.78 5.28 -1.18
CA ASP A 149 12.94 3.96 -1.78
C ASP A 149 14.05 4.03 -2.83
N ILE A 150 15.03 3.15 -2.69
CA ILE A 150 16.22 3.11 -3.51
C ILE A 150 16.35 1.72 -4.13
N GLY A 151 15.95 1.57 -5.39
CA GLY A 151 16.20 0.36 -6.15
C GLY A 151 17.68 0.22 -6.52
N LEU A 152 18.19 -1.00 -6.51
CA LEU A 152 19.57 -1.32 -6.84
C LEU A 152 19.66 -2.09 -8.18
N PRO A 153 19.46 -1.42 -9.34
CA PRO A 153 19.30 -2.08 -10.64
C PRO A 153 20.58 -2.74 -11.17
N PHE A 154 21.73 -2.51 -10.53
CA PHE A 154 22.99 -3.21 -10.85
C PHE A 154 23.01 -4.65 -10.33
N ILE A 155 22.16 -5.02 -9.37
CA ILE A 155 21.95 -6.38 -8.90
C ILE A 155 21.00 -7.07 -9.90
N LYS A 156 21.51 -8.05 -10.66
CA LYS A 156 20.77 -8.65 -11.79
C LYS A 156 20.08 -9.97 -11.46
N TRP A 157 20.34 -10.52 -10.30
CA TRP A 157 19.79 -11.81 -9.86
C TRP A 157 18.54 -11.70 -8.98
N ALA A 158 18.20 -10.51 -8.56
CA ALA A 158 16.99 -10.17 -7.81
C ALA A 158 16.63 -8.70 -8.04
N ASP A 159 15.37 -8.33 -7.86
CA ASP A 159 14.96 -6.96 -7.67
C ASP A 159 15.25 -6.59 -6.20
N VAL A 160 16.11 -5.62 -5.99
CA VAL A 160 16.58 -5.23 -4.66
C VAL A 160 16.24 -3.78 -4.40
N ASN A 161 15.55 -3.53 -3.29
CA ASN A 161 15.16 -2.20 -2.85
C ASN A 161 15.54 -1.98 -1.39
N LEU A 162 16.06 -0.80 -1.09
CA LEU A 162 16.28 -0.30 0.26
C LEU A 162 15.26 0.81 0.54
N VAL A 163 14.40 0.58 1.52
CA VAL A 163 13.45 1.58 2.01
C VAL A 163 13.92 2.12 3.35
N MET A 164 13.92 3.43 3.49
CA MET A 164 14.19 4.12 4.75
C MET A 164 13.04 5.06 5.03
N GLY A 165 12.44 4.96 6.20
CA GLY A 165 11.28 5.77 6.55
C GLY A 165 11.39 6.35 7.95
N GLU A 166 10.67 7.45 8.15
CA GLU A 166 10.61 8.18 9.41
C GLU A 166 9.19 8.69 9.64
N TRP A 167 8.71 8.54 10.88
CA TRP A 167 7.47 9.09 11.36
C TRP A 167 7.70 10.49 11.94
N THR A 168 6.68 11.34 11.96
CA THR A 168 6.77 12.70 12.52
C THR A 168 7.15 12.76 13.99
N ASP A 169 7.01 11.67 14.73
CA ASP A 169 7.46 11.54 16.12
C ASP A 169 8.94 11.12 16.26
N GLY A 170 9.65 10.98 15.15
CA GLY A 170 11.09 10.66 15.11
C GLY A 170 11.40 9.16 15.13
N ARG A 171 10.41 8.28 15.07
CA ARG A 171 10.64 6.85 14.86
C ARG A 171 11.11 6.61 13.45
N ASP A 172 12.17 5.85 13.28
CA ASP A 172 12.71 5.50 11.96
C ASP A 172 12.85 3.98 11.78
N PHE A 173 12.92 3.55 10.53
CA PHE A 173 13.20 2.16 10.19
C PHE A 173 13.92 2.05 8.84
N LYS A 174 14.48 0.87 8.60
CA LYS A 174 15.09 0.50 7.32
C LYS A 174 14.63 -0.89 6.93
N THR A 175 14.34 -1.05 5.64
CA THR A 175 13.91 -2.33 5.09
C THR A 175 14.72 -2.63 3.85
N LEU A 176 15.35 -3.80 3.79
CA LEU A 176 15.92 -4.36 2.58
C LEU A 176 14.95 -5.41 2.03
N LYS A 177 14.50 -5.20 0.80
CA LYS A 177 13.61 -6.10 0.08
C LYS A 177 14.35 -6.75 -1.09
N LEU A 178 14.22 -8.06 -1.21
CA LEU A 178 14.77 -8.85 -2.31
C LEU A 178 13.64 -9.69 -2.92
N ASP A 179 13.37 -9.51 -4.20
CA ASP A 179 12.33 -10.23 -4.92
C ASP A 179 12.91 -11.02 -6.10
N TRP A 180 12.49 -12.27 -6.25
CA TRP A 180 12.81 -13.15 -7.37
C TRP A 180 11.56 -13.53 -8.12
N ALA A 181 11.46 -13.13 -9.37
CA ALA A 181 10.43 -13.63 -10.27
C ALA A 181 10.71 -15.11 -10.59
N LEU A 182 9.95 -16.02 -10.01
CA LEU A 182 10.04 -17.46 -10.29
C LEU A 182 9.37 -17.79 -11.62
N THR A 183 8.29 -17.08 -11.94
CA THR A 183 7.60 -17.10 -13.24
C THR A 183 7.13 -15.67 -13.58
N SER A 184 6.43 -15.48 -14.70
CA SER A 184 5.83 -14.20 -15.06
C SER A 184 4.76 -13.72 -14.07
N SER A 185 4.23 -14.61 -13.24
CA SER A 185 3.16 -14.31 -12.29
C SER A 185 3.48 -14.69 -10.83
N LEU A 186 4.58 -15.39 -10.57
CA LEU A 186 4.93 -15.86 -9.23
C LEU A 186 6.25 -15.25 -8.78
N THR A 187 6.22 -14.56 -7.65
CA THR A 187 7.37 -13.92 -7.01
C THR A 187 7.61 -14.52 -5.63
N LEU A 188 8.85 -14.91 -5.36
CA LEU A 188 9.35 -15.19 -4.02
C LEU A 188 10.14 -13.98 -3.54
N GLY A 189 9.93 -13.53 -2.32
CA GLY A 189 10.71 -12.43 -1.77
C GLY A 189 11.14 -12.65 -0.35
N VAL A 190 12.15 -11.89 0.04
CA VAL A 190 12.66 -11.78 1.41
C VAL A 190 12.72 -10.31 1.79
N LEU A 191 12.22 -10.00 2.94
CA LEU A 191 12.25 -8.68 3.54
C LEU A 191 13.04 -8.77 4.85
N VAL A 192 14.07 -7.93 4.98
CA VAL A 192 14.86 -7.78 6.19
C VAL A 192 14.64 -6.38 6.72
N MET A 193 14.19 -6.27 7.95
CA MET A 193 13.81 -5.01 8.57
C MET A 193 14.63 -4.75 9.83
N ASP A 194 15.26 -3.56 9.89
CA ASP A 194 15.71 -2.91 11.12
C ASP A 194 14.56 -2.01 11.57
N GLY A 195 13.79 -2.52 12.52
CA GLY A 195 12.50 -1.93 12.90
C GLY A 195 12.64 -0.74 13.84
N VAL A 196 11.49 -0.13 14.11
CA VAL A 196 11.39 0.99 15.04
C VAL A 196 11.80 0.56 16.45
N LYS A 197 12.66 1.32 17.09
CA LYS A 197 13.14 1.08 18.47
C LYS A 197 12.41 2.00 19.43
N GLU A 198 11.48 1.46 20.19
CA GLU A 198 10.83 2.15 21.31
C GLU A 198 11.13 1.44 22.63
N PRO A 199 11.24 2.21 23.77
CA PRO A 199 11.57 1.62 25.07
C PRO A 199 10.52 0.62 25.61
N GLU A 200 9.28 0.71 25.15
CA GLU A 200 8.15 -0.07 25.68
C GLU A 200 7.57 -1.09 24.69
N VAL A 201 8.00 -1.04 23.42
CA VAL A 201 7.54 -1.95 22.37
C VAL A 201 8.76 -2.61 21.77
N SER A 202 8.87 -3.91 21.89
CA SER A 202 9.96 -4.68 21.30
C SER A 202 9.77 -4.79 19.79
N PHE A 203 10.04 -3.70 19.07
CA PHE A 203 10.22 -3.79 17.63
C PHE A 203 11.57 -4.42 17.36
N THR A 204 11.52 -5.67 17.00
CA THR A 204 12.70 -6.47 16.73
C THR A 204 13.06 -6.36 15.26
N ASP A 205 14.36 -6.38 15.00
CA ASP A 205 14.86 -6.73 13.69
C ASP A 205 14.16 -8.00 13.23
N ALA A 206 13.55 -7.97 12.07
CA ALA A 206 12.72 -9.06 11.61
C ALA A 206 13.07 -9.45 10.18
N VAL A 207 12.84 -10.71 9.88
CA VAL A 207 12.98 -11.27 8.53
C VAL A 207 11.67 -11.94 8.13
N SER A 208 11.10 -11.48 7.02
CA SER A 208 9.93 -12.12 6.43
C SER A 208 10.26 -12.74 5.08
N VAL A 209 9.65 -13.86 4.80
CA VAL A 209 9.64 -14.49 3.47
C VAL A 209 8.23 -14.41 2.92
N HIS A 210 8.10 -13.98 1.68
CA HIS A 210 6.79 -13.91 1.05
C HIS A 210 6.74 -14.62 -0.29
N LEU A 211 5.58 -15.12 -0.62
CA LEU A 211 5.26 -15.69 -1.93
C LEU A 211 4.02 -14.97 -2.45
N THR A 212 4.10 -14.39 -3.65
CA THR A 212 3.00 -13.64 -4.27
C THR A 212 2.73 -14.14 -5.67
N HIS A 213 1.46 -14.36 -5.99
CA HIS A 213 0.98 -14.70 -7.33
C HIS A 213 0.05 -13.60 -7.85
N ASN A 214 0.32 -13.13 -9.08
CA ASN A 214 -0.49 -12.14 -9.79
C ASN A 214 -1.22 -12.82 -10.95
N PHE A 215 -2.48 -12.42 -11.19
CA PHE A 215 -3.34 -12.97 -12.25
C PHE A 215 -3.69 -11.91 -13.29
#